data_0c6105dd80cfd78c69c8874ced95749e
#
_entry.id   0c6105dd80cfd78c69c8874ced95749e
#
_cell.length_a   1.000
_cell.length_b   1.000
_cell.length_c   1.000
_cell.angle_alpha   90.00
_cell.angle_beta   90.00
_cell.angle_gamma   90.00
#
_symmetry.space_group_name_H-M   'P 1'
#
loop_
_entity.id
_entity.type
_entity.pdbx_description
1 polymer ?
#
loop_
_entity_poly.entity_id
_entity_poly.type
_entity_poly.pdbx_seq_one_letter_code
_entity_poly.pdbx_strand_id
1 'polypeptide(L)' 'MKKNLILNIILIIGIVPFILPFAFGIYKISIESWTMFDWLVMYSYIFWPTYLAGAIAIAISVVGRIVKK' A
#
# COMPACT_ATOMS: atom_id res chain seq x y z
N MET A 1 19.65 -13.04 8.74
CA MET A 1 19.99 -12.04 7.73
C MET A 1 19.06 -12.13 6.54
N LYS A 2 19.04 -13.26 5.85
CA LYS A 2 18.17 -13.40 4.68
C LYS A 2 16.70 -13.25 5.02
N LYS A 3 16.29 -13.75 6.19
CA LYS A 3 14.90 -13.62 6.61
C LYS A 3 14.47 -12.16 6.78
N ASN A 4 15.37 -11.35 7.36
CA ASN A 4 15.06 -9.95 7.52
C ASN A 4 14.96 -9.24 6.18
N LEU A 5 15.80 -9.61 5.23
CA LEU A 5 15.74 -9.06 3.88
C LEU A 5 14.41 -9.41 3.21
N ILE A 6 14.00 -10.68 3.33
CA ILE A 6 12.74 -11.12 2.73
C ILE A 6 11.55 -10.39 3.37
N LEU A 7 11.55 -10.25 4.70
CA LEU A 7 10.48 -9.55 5.39
C LEU A 7 10.43 -8.07 4.99
N ASN A 8 11.60 -7.47 4.80
CA ASN A 8 11.64 -6.08 4.35
C ASN A 8 11.09 -5.93 2.94
N ILE A 9 11.39 -6.85 2.07
CA ILE A 9 10.87 -6.83 0.70
C ILE A 9 9.35 -6.98 0.72
N ILE A 10 8.83 -7.91 1.51
CA ILE A 10 7.39 -8.11 1.65
C ILE A 10 6.73 -6.86 2.20
N LEU A 11 7.35 -6.21 3.17
CA LEU A 11 6.81 -4.99 3.74
C LEU A 11 6.75 -3.86 2.71
N ILE A 12 7.80 -3.71 1.92
CA ILE A 12 7.83 -2.69 0.87
C ILE A 12 6.73 -2.96 -0.15
N ILE A 13 6.60 -4.20 -0.58
CA ILE A 13 5.55 -4.59 -1.53
C ILE A 13 4.17 -4.30 -0.95
N GLY A 14 3.99 -4.55 0.36
CA GLY A 14 2.71 -4.29 1.00
C GLY A 14 2.40 -2.80 1.13
N ILE A 15 3.41 -1.97 1.27
CA ILE A 15 3.23 -0.52 1.41
C ILE A 15 2.92 0.13 0.06
N VAL A 16 3.46 -0.40 -1.04
CA VAL A 16 3.30 0.21 -2.37
C VAL A 16 1.83 0.48 -2.71
N PRO A 17 0.89 -0.46 -2.52
CA PRO A 17 -0.51 -0.19 -2.85
C PRO A 17 -1.12 0.97 -2.08
N PHE A 18 -0.59 1.29 -0.91
CA PHE A 18 -1.08 2.41 -0.11
C PHE A 18 -0.46 3.73 -0.53
N ILE A 19 0.71 3.68 -1.15
CA ILE A 19 1.39 4.89 -1.64
C ILE A 19 0.87 5.29 -3.02
N LEU A 20 0.55 4.31 -3.86
CA LEU A 20 0.13 4.57 -5.24
C LEU A 20 -1.03 5.57 -5.35
N PRO A 21 -2.10 5.45 -4.55
CA PRO A 21 -3.20 6.41 -4.68
C PRO A 21 -2.77 7.85 -4.37
N PHE A 22 -1.84 8.03 -3.46
CA PHE A 22 -1.34 9.38 -3.17
C PHE A 22 -0.52 9.92 -4.33
N ALA A 23 0.34 9.08 -4.92
CA ALA A 23 1.15 9.49 -6.05
C ALA A 23 0.28 9.88 -7.24
N PHE A 24 -0.68 9.02 -7.59
CA PHE A 24 -1.59 9.32 -8.69
C PHE A 24 -2.54 10.46 -8.34
N GLY A 25 -2.87 10.60 -7.05
CA GLY A 25 -3.73 11.68 -6.60
C GLY A 25 -3.13 13.05 -6.84
N ILE A 26 -1.85 13.19 -6.57
CA ILE A 26 -1.15 14.45 -6.83
C ILE A 26 -1.23 14.79 -8.32
N TYR A 27 -1.03 13.80 -9.17
CA TYR A 27 -1.10 13.98 -10.60
C TYR A 27 -2.51 14.39 -11.03
N LYS A 28 -3.53 13.70 -10.54
CA LYS A 28 -4.92 13.99 -10.88
C LYS A 28 -5.37 15.36 -10.40
N ILE A 29 -4.97 15.74 -9.21
CA ILE A 29 -5.31 17.06 -8.65
C ILE A 29 -4.71 18.15 -9.52
N SER A 30 -3.49 17.96 -9.99
CA SER A 30 -2.82 18.97 -10.81
C SER A 30 -3.46 19.10 -12.18
N ILE A 31 -3.95 18.01 -12.76
CA ILE A 31 -4.43 18.03 -14.15
C ILE A 31 -5.94 18.13 -14.24
N GLU A 32 -6.68 17.42 -13.41
CA GLU A 32 -8.12 17.28 -13.54
C GLU A 32 -8.90 17.95 -12.44
N SER A 33 -8.26 18.75 -11.61
CA SER A 33 -8.94 19.48 -10.54
C SER A 33 -9.69 18.59 -9.56
N TRP A 34 -9.27 17.36 -9.41
CA TRP A 34 -9.84 16.45 -8.44
C TRP A 34 -9.41 16.87 -7.03
N THR A 35 -10.28 16.65 -6.04
CA THR A 35 -9.86 16.78 -4.65
C THR A 35 -9.21 15.46 -4.21
N MET A 36 -8.29 15.58 -3.24
CA MET A 36 -7.64 14.38 -2.72
C MET A 36 -8.66 13.42 -2.13
N PHE A 37 -9.67 13.93 -1.43
CA PHE A 37 -10.68 13.09 -0.81
C PHE A 37 -11.48 12.31 -1.86
N ASP A 38 -11.94 12.99 -2.90
CA ASP A 38 -12.70 12.35 -3.97
C ASP A 38 -11.87 11.29 -4.67
N TRP A 39 -10.61 11.60 -4.94
CA TRP A 39 -9.72 10.66 -5.60
C TRP A 39 -9.49 9.41 -4.75
N LEU A 40 -9.24 9.59 -3.46
CA LEU A 40 -8.99 8.46 -2.57
C LEU A 40 -10.23 7.57 -2.45
N VAL A 41 -11.42 8.18 -2.37
CA VAL A 41 -12.65 7.40 -2.29
C VAL A 41 -12.85 6.58 -3.56
N MET A 42 -12.66 7.21 -4.72
CA MET A 42 -12.83 6.50 -5.98
C MET A 42 -11.79 5.40 -6.14
N TYR A 43 -10.54 5.69 -5.81
CA TYR A 43 -9.48 4.70 -5.89
C TYR A 43 -9.79 3.51 -4.99
N SER A 44 -10.21 3.77 -3.76
CA SER A 44 -10.54 2.71 -2.83
C SER A 44 -11.71 1.85 -3.31
N TYR A 45 -12.68 2.48 -3.95
CA TYR A 45 -13.83 1.76 -4.46
C TYR A 45 -13.46 0.82 -5.61
N ILE A 46 -12.61 1.28 -6.51
CA ILE A 46 -12.24 0.50 -7.69
C ILE A 46 -11.12 -0.49 -7.37
N PHE A 47 -10.15 -0.08 -6.57
CA PHE A 47 -8.96 -0.88 -6.31
C PHE A 47 -8.89 -1.39 -4.86
N TRP A 48 -10.06 -1.66 -4.27
CA TRP A 48 -10.06 -2.18 -2.90
C TRP A 48 -9.30 -3.50 -2.75
N PRO A 49 -9.28 -4.42 -3.74
CA PRO A 49 -8.48 -5.64 -3.58
C PRO A 49 -6.99 -5.35 -3.45
N THR A 50 -6.52 -4.24 -4.04
CA THR A 50 -5.12 -3.83 -3.92
C THR A 50 -4.77 -3.49 -2.48
N TYR A 51 -5.67 -2.77 -1.79
CA TYR A 51 -5.47 -2.48 -0.38
C TYR A 51 -5.47 -3.75 0.46
N LEU A 52 -6.38 -4.65 0.16
CA LEU A 52 -6.48 -5.91 0.90
C LEU A 52 -5.19 -6.71 0.74
N ALA A 53 -4.68 -6.83 -0.47
CA ALA A 53 -3.43 -7.53 -0.72
C ALA A 53 -2.27 -6.88 0.03
N GLY A 54 -2.21 -5.54 0.00
CA GLY A 54 -1.17 -4.81 0.72
C GLY A 54 -1.25 -5.03 2.22
N ALA A 55 -2.46 -5.00 2.78
CA ALA A 55 -2.66 -5.24 4.20
C ALA A 55 -2.22 -6.64 4.59
N ILE A 56 -2.54 -7.64 3.78
CA ILE A 56 -2.12 -9.01 4.03
C ILE A 56 -0.60 -9.12 4.00
N ALA A 57 0.05 -8.50 3.03
CA ALA A 57 1.50 -8.53 2.93
C ALA A 57 2.16 -7.88 4.15
N ILE A 58 1.63 -6.75 4.58
CA ILE A 58 2.15 -6.08 5.77
C ILE A 58 1.96 -6.96 7.01
N ALA A 59 0.78 -7.56 7.14
CA ALA A 59 0.50 -8.44 8.26
C ALA A 59 1.47 -9.63 8.29
N ILE A 60 1.73 -10.24 7.15
CA ILE A 60 2.67 -11.35 7.06
C ILE A 60 4.06 -10.90 7.49
N SER A 61 4.50 -9.74 7.04
CA SER A 61 5.80 -9.21 7.40
C SER A 61 5.91 -8.98 8.92
N VAL A 62 4.89 -8.36 9.50
CA VAL A 62 4.91 -8.05 10.94
C VAL A 62 4.86 -9.32 11.76
N VAL A 63 3.96 -10.24 11.42
CA VAL A 63 3.82 -11.50 12.14
C VAL A 63 5.12 -12.29 12.05
N GLY A 64 5.75 -12.32 10.89
CA GLY A 64 7.01 -13.02 10.72
C GLY A 64 8.10 -12.49 11.63
N ARG A 65 8.13 -11.16 11.86
CA ARG A 65 9.11 -10.56 12.75
C ARG A 65 8.83 -10.93 14.21
N ILE A 66 7.57 -10.95 14.59
CA ILE A 66 7.17 -11.27 15.95
C ILE A 66 7.41 -12.74 16.26
N VAL A 67 6.96 -13.60 15.36
CA VAL A 67 7.06 -15.05 15.59
C VAL A 67 8.50 -15.53 15.58
N LYS A 68 9.35 -14.84 14.86
CA LYS A 68 10.73 -15.25 14.72
C LYS A 68 11.49 -15.25 16.04
N LYS A 69 11.02 -14.49 17.00
CA LYS A 69 11.70 -14.48 18.29
C LYS A 69 11.73 -15.85 18.91
#